data_91664dcfd7e36ea928dcdcb91ac7f6e4
#
_entry.id   91664dcfd7e36ea928dcdcb91ac7f6e4
#
_cell.length_a   1.000
_cell.length_b   1.000
_cell.length_c   1.000
_cell.angle_alpha   90.00
_cell.angle_beta   90.00
_cell.angle_gamma   90.00
#
_symmetry.space_group_name_H-M   'P 1'
#
loop_
_entity.id
_entity.type
_entity.pdbx_description
1 polymer ?
#
loop_
_entity_poly.entity_id
_entity_poly.type
_entity_poly.pdbx_seq_one_letter_code
_entity_poly.pdbx_strand_id
1 'polypeptide(L)'
;MQFSALAEEGNRLYAIGELASEFNVTTRTIRFYESKGLISPARRGVARAYCRRDRARLKLILRGKNLGFSLEEIAEYLKLYDADPAQMAQTQMLLSRVEQTIEELQLKRADLDRTLKELKDIRAQCSEHLRRKSSGRASCE
;
A
#
# COMPACT_ATOMS: atom_id res chain seq x y z
N MET A 1 10.19 15.88 -27.96
CA MET A 1 9.05 16.61 -27.38
C MET A 1 8.68 16.25 -25.95
N GLN A 2 9.00 15.05 -25.48
CA GLN A 2 8.72 14.67 -24.08
C GLN A 2 9.74 15.19 -23.06
N PHE A 3 10.93 15.56 -23.48
CA PHE A 3 11.98 16.07 -22.59
C PHE A 3 11.75 17.52 -22.11
N SER A 4 11.02 18.31 -22.86
CA SER A 4 10.73 19.70 -22.52
C SER A 4 9.68 19.81 -21.41
N ALA A 5 8.66 18.97 -21.46
CA ALA A 5 7.63 18.89 -20.42
C ALA A 5 8.18 18.38 -19.08
N LEU A 6 9.16 17.46 -19.13
CA LEU A 6 9.84 16.94 -17.94
C LEU A 6 10.73 17.99 -17.26
N ALA A 7 11.28 18.93 -18.02
CA ALA A 7 12.09 20.00 -17.48
C ALA A 7 11.26 21.08 -16.76
N GLU A 8 10.06 21.36 -17.26
CA GLU A 8 9.14 22.31 -16.63
C GLU A 8 8.52 21.72 -15.36
N GLU A 9 8.20 20.44 -15.36
CA GLU A 9 7.70 19.74 -14.19
C GLU A 9 8.77 19.57 -13.10
N GLY A 10 10.05 19.54 -13.46
CA GLY A 10 11.17 19.39 -12.52
C GLY A 10 11.31 20.52 -11.52
N ASN A 11 10.78 21.70 -11.84
CA ASN A 11 10.86 22.89 -10.98
C ASN A 11 9.57 23.20 -10.21
N ARG A 12 8.53 22.37 -10.38
CA ARG A 12 7.28 22.57 -9.65
C ARG A 12 7.46 22.25 -8.18
N LEU A 13 6.99 23.17 -7.33
CA LEU A 13 6.96 23.00 -5.89
C LEU A 13 5.51 22.81 -5.44
N TYR A 14 5.34 21.97 -4.45
CA TYR A 14 4.04 21.62 -3.87
C TYR A 14 4.00 22.09 -2.42
N ALA A 15 2.87 22.68 -2.03
CA ALA A 15 2.60 22.96 -0.63
C ALA A 15 2.15 21.66 0.06
N ILE A 16 2.36 21.56 1.37
CA ILE A 16 1.94 20.39 2.15
C ILE A 16 0.43 20.11 2.02
N GLY A 17 -0.39 21.18 1.97
CA GLY A 17 -1.83 21.05 1.80
C GLY A 17 -2.24 20.48 0.45
N GLU A 18 -1.51 20.81 -0.62
CA GLU A 18 -1.74 20.26 -1.96
C GLU A 18 -1.48 18.76 -1.97
N LEU A 19 -0.35 18.32 -1.40
CA LEU A 19 -0.01 16.90 -1.31
C LEU A 19 -0.97 16.13 -0.42
N ALA A 20 -1.38 16.71 0.70
CA ALA A 20 -2.37 16.11 1.59
C ALA A 20 -3.70 15.87 0.88
N SER A 21 -4.16 16.84 0.11
CA SER A 21 -5.39 16.72 -0.71
C SER A 21 -5.24 15.69 -1.82
N GLU A 22 -4.12 15.71 -2.54
CA GLU A 22 -3.89 14.81 -3.67
C GLU A 22 -3.88 13.34 -3.23
N PHE A 23 -3.23 13.04 -2.13
CA PHE A 23 -3.08 11.67 -1.63
C PHE A 23 -4.12 11.28 -0.58
N ASN A 24 -5.04 12.16 -0.27
CA ASN A 24 -6.09 11.93 0.72
C ASN A 24 -5.52 11.52 2.08
N VAL A 25 -4.53 12.24 2.53
CA VAL A 25 -3.90 12.08 3.85
C VAL A 25 -3.86 13.41 4.58
N THR A 26 -3.56 13.38 5.87
CA THR A 26 -3.43 14.61 6.65
C THR A 26 -2.04 15.22 6.49
N THR A 27 -1.92 16.53 6.71
CA THR A 27 -0.61 17.18 6.75
C THR A 27 0.27 16.62 7.87
N ARG A 28 -0.35 16.18 8.97
CA ARG A 28 0.33 15.51 10.07
C ARG A 28 1.02 14.23 9.64
N THR A 29 0.37 13.43 8.80
CA THR A 29 0.94 12.21 8.22
C THR A 29 2.19 12.52 7.41
N ILE A 30 2.15 13.54 6.58
CA ILE A 30 3.30 13.96 5.76
C ILE A 30 4.45 14.43 6.65
N ARG A 31 4.17 15.22 7.67
CA ARG A 31 5.18 15.66 8.65
C ARG A 31 5.79 14.50 9.42
N PHE A 32 4.99 13.48 9.70
CA PHE A 32 5.50 12.26 10.33
C PHE A 32 6.56 11.58 9.48
N TYR A 33 6.31 11.43 8.18
CA TYR A 33 7.30 10.85 7.26
C TYR A 33 8.54 11.72 7.11
N GLU A 34 8.37 13.03 7.13
CA GLU A 34 9.50 13.98 7.18
C GLU A 34 10.34 13.78 8.44
N SER A 35 9.70 13.62 9.61
CA SER A 35 10.39 13.39 10.88
C SER A 35 11.17 12.07 10.91
N LYS A 36 10.74 11.09 10.10
CA LYS A 36 11.44 9.80 9.95
C LYS A 36 12.54 9.82 8.87
N GLY A 37 12.77 10.98 8.26
CA GLY A 37 13.80 11.13 7.24
C GLY A 37 13.45 10.52 5.88
N LEU A 38 12.20 10.14 5.67
CA LEU A 38 11.75 9.55 4.41
C LEU A 38 11.51 10.59 3.33
N ILE A 39 11.20 11.82 3.72
CA ILE A 39 11.02 12.98 2.85
C ILE A 39 11.84 14.13 3.43
N SER A 40 12.46 14.92 2.56
CA SER A 40 13.28 16.06 2.96
C SER A 40 12.91 17.29 2.15
N PRO A 41 11.80 17.99 2.53
CA PRO A 41 11.38 19.18 1.80
C PRO A 41 12.35 20.35 2.03
N ALA A 42 12.50 21.19 1.01
CA ALA A 42 13.15 22.47 1.16
C ALA A 42 12.23 23.43 1.93
N ARG A 43 12.81 24.36 2.67
CA ARG A 43 12.04 25.41 3.35
C ARG A 43 12.17 26.72 2.57
N ARG A 44 11.03 27.32 2.25
CA ARG A 44 10.94 28.70 1.75
C ARG A 44 10.30 29.56 2.84
N GLY A 45 11.13 30.33 3.55
CA GLY A 45 10.68 31.08 4.72
C GLY A 45 10.24 30.14 5.83
N VAL A 46 9.01 30.30 6.34
CA VAL A 46 8.39 29.40 7.34
C VAL A 46 7.65 28.21 6.70
N ALA A 47 7.40 28.24 5.39
CA ALA A 47 6.64 27.22 4.69
C ALA A 47 7.54 26.11 4.14
N ARG A 48 7.04 24.87 4.17
CA ARG A 48 7.68 23.73 3.52
C ARG A 48 7.32 23.70 2.04
N ALA A 49 8.34 23.51 1.20
CA ALA A 49 8.18 23.36 -0.24
C ALA A 49 8.64 21.97 -0.66
N TYR A 50 7.73 21.18 -1.18
CA TYR A 50 7.98 19.81 -1.62
C TYR A 50 8.25 19.81 -3.12
N CYS A 51 9.34 19.17 -3.55
CA CYS A 51 9.66 19.05 -4.95
C CYS A 51 8.99 17.81 -5.56
N ARG A 52 9.11 17.65 -6.86
CA ARG A 52 8.59 16.48 -7.59
C ARG A 52 9.11 15.16 -7.03
N ARG A 53 10.37 15.12 -6.61
CA ARG A 53 10.98 13.95 -6.00
C ARG A 53 10.32 13.61 -4.67
N ASP A 54 10.05 14.60 -3.83
CA ASP A 54 9.34 14.41 -2.57
C ASP A 54 7.93 13.86 -2.80
N ARG A 55 7.24 14.38 -3.81
CA ARG A 55 5.92 13.89 -4.19
C ARG A 55 5.97 12.42 -4.64
N ALA A 56 6.94 12.07 -5.47
CA ALA A 56 7.12 10.68 -5.91
C ALA A 56 7.46 9.76 -4.72
N ARG A 57 8.32 10.20 -3.82
CA ARG A 57 8.67 9.46 -2.60
C ARG A 57 7.44 9.26 -1.71
N LEU A 58 6.63 10.29 -1.53
CA LEU A 58 5.40 10.19 -0.75
C LEU A 58 4.43 9.16 -1.35
N LYS A 59 4.30 9.14 -2.67
CA LYS A 59 3.48 8.15 -3.38
C LYS A 59 3.96 6.72 -3.09
N LEU A 60 5.28 6.49 -3.11
CA LEU A 60 5.88 5.18 -2.81
C LEU A 60 5.68 4.79 -1.34
N ILE A 61 5.84 5.74 -0.42
CA ILE A 61 5.62 5.52 1.02
C ILE A 61 4.19 5.07 1.28
N LEU A 62 3.21 5.78 0.73
CA LEU A 62 1.80 5.47 0.93
C LEU A 62 1.43 4.11 0.31
N ARG A 63 1.99 3.80 -0.84
CA ARG A 63 1.83 2.48 -1.46
C ARG A 63 2.39 1.37 -0.56
N GLY A 64 3.59 1.55 -0.02
CA GLY A 64 4.20 0.60 0.89
C GLY A 64 3.38 0.40 2.16
N LYS A 65 2.85 1.48 2.73
CA LYS A 65 1.96 1.41 3.90
C LYS A 65 0.69 0.61 3.59
N ASN A 66 0.08 0.84 2.46
CA ASN A 66 -1.12 0.11 2.05
C ASN A 66 -0.85 -1.38 1.82
N LEU A 67 0.36 -1.74 1.42
CA LEU A 67 0.79 -3.13 1.25
C LEU A 67 1.22 -3.79 2.55
N GLY A 68 1.23 -3.06 3.67
CA GLY A 68 1.58 -3.59 4.97
C GLY A 68 3.08 -3.63 5.26
N PHE A 69 3.90 -2.92 4.50
CA PHE A 69 5.33 -2.82 4.76
C PHE A 69 5.60 -1.94 5.99
N SER A 70 6.64 -2.31 6.75
CA SER A 70 7.15 -1.48 7.84
C SER A 70 7.84 -0.24 7.30
N LEU A 71 8.04 0.78 8.15
CA LEU A 71 8.76 1.99 7.76
C LEU A 71 10.20 1.67 7.34
N GLU A 72 10.84 0.68 7.96
CA GLU A 72 12.18 0.23 7.60
C GLU A 72 12.21 -0.39 6.19
N GLU A 73 11.24 -1.23 5.88
CA GLU A 73 11.08 -1.84 4.55
C GLU A 73 10.79 -0.77 3.49
N ILE A 74 9.97 0.21 3.82
CA ILE A 74 9.69 1.36 2.94
C ILE A 74 10.97 2.17 2.71
N ALA A 75 11.77 2.41 3.75
CA ALA A 75 13.05 3.10 3.61
C ALA A 75 13.99 2.37 2.64
N GLU A 76 14.06 1.05 2.71
CA GLU A 76 14.83 0.23 1.77
C GLU A 76 14.30 0.36 0.34
N TYR A 77 12.99 0.36 0.18
CA TYR A 77 12.34 0.56 -1.13
C TYR A 77 12.65 1.94 -1.72
N LEU A 78 12.66 2.98 -0.90
CA LEU A 78 13.01 4.33 -1.34
C LEU A 78 14.47 4.44 -1.81
N LYS A 79 15.37 3.65 -1.27
CA LYS A 79 16.75 3.58 -1.74
C LYS A 79 16.86 3.10 -3.17
N LEU A 80 15.95 2.21 -3.62
CA LEU A 80 15.87 1.81 -5.02
C LEU A 80 15.48 2.97 -5.93
N TYR A 81 14.57 3.82 -5.47
CA TYR A 81 14.14 4.99 -6.22
C TYR A 81 15.28 6.00 -6.39
N ASP A 82 16.16 6.08 -5.41
CA ASP A 82 17.37 6.91 -5.44
C ASP A 82 18.57 6.18 -6.10
N ALA A 83 18.32 5.07 -6.75
CA ALA A 83 19.33 4.06 -7.09
C ALA A 83 20.57 4.58 -7.82
N ASP A 84 21.69 4.35 -7.17
CA ASP A 84 23.01 4.26 -7.75
C ASP A 84 23.24 2.80 -8.19
N PRO A 85 23.88 2.55 -9.35
CA PRO A 85 24.24 1.19 -9.79
C PRO A 85 25.01 0.34 -8.79
N ALA A 86 25.62 0.97 -7.76
CA ALA A 86 26.36 0.30 -6.70
C ALA A 86 25.46 -0.44 -5.67
N GLN A 87 24.14 -0.36 -5.76
CA GLN A 87 23.23 -0.92 -4.75
C GLN A 87 22.57 -2.25 -5.16
N MET A 88 23.23 -3.03 -6.01
CA MET A 88 22.71 -4.32 -6.50
C MET A 88 22.40 -5.30 -5.37
N ALA A 89 23.25 -5.37 -4.35
CA ALA A 89 23.04 -6.29 -3.22
C ALA A 89 21.79 -5.94 -2.42
N GLN A 90 21.52 -4.65 -2.19
CA GLN A 90 20.32 -4.17 -1.50
C GLN A 90 19.07 -4.45 -2.33
N THR A 91 19.15 -4.28 -3.64
CA THR A 91 18.07 -4.60 -4.56
C THR A 91 17.71 -6.09 -4.49
N GLN A 92 18.70 -6.96 -4.46
CA GLN A 92 18.48 -8.41 -4.34
C GLN A 92 17.85 -8.79 -3.01
N MET A 93 18.27 -8.16 -1.90
CA MET A 93 17.65 -8.37 -0.59
C MET A 93 16.19 -7.96 -0.58
N LEU A 94 15.88 -6.81 -1.16
CA LEU A 94 14.50 -6.35 -1.26
C LEU A 94 13.68 -7.29 -2.15
N LEU A 95 14.22 -7.73 -3.27
CA LEU A 95 13.54 -8.67 -4.16
C LEU A 95 13.18 -9.97 -3.41
N SER A 96 14.15 -10.54 -2.67
CA SER A 96 13.91 -11.73 -1.86
C SER A 96 12.80 -11.51 -0.84
N ARG A 97 12.78 -10.35 -0.18
CA ARG A 97 11.74 -10.01 0.80
C ARG A 97 10.36 -9.88 0.16
N VAL A 98 10.30 -9.24 -0.99
CA VAL A 98 9.05 -9.09 -1.76
C VAL A 98 8.52 -10.46 -2.20
N GLU A 99 9.39 -11.32 -2.73
CA GLU A 99 9.02 -12.67 -3.15
C GLU A 99 8.48 -13.50 -1.98
N GLN A 100 9.16 -13.45 -0.85
CA GLN A 100 8.71 -14.13 0.37
C GLN A 100 7.32 -13.62 0.81
N THR A 101 7.11 -12.32 0.78
CA THR A 101 5.82 -11.72 1.15
C THR A 101 4.71 -12.15 0.19
N ILE A 102 5.00 -12.22 -1.10
CA ILE A 102 4.05 -12.71 -2.11
C ILE A 102 3.65 -14.16 -1.79
N GLU A 103 4.60 -15.03 -1.51
CA GLU A 103 4.32 -16.42 -1.16
C GLU A 103 3.44 -16.54 0.10
N GLU A 104 3.76 -15.78 1.15
CA GLU A 104 2.99 -15.74 2.39
C GLU A 104 1.54 -15.30 2.13
N LEU A 105 1.35 -14.26 1.32
CA LEU A 105 0.02 -13.76 0.98
C LEU A 105 -0.77 -14.73 0.12
N GLN A 106 -0.11 -15.42 -0.82
CA GLN A 106 -0.75 -16.45 -1.63
C GLN A 106 -1.23 -17.62 -0.79
N LEU A 107 -0.45 -18.05 0.22
CA LEU A 107 -0.86 -19.07 1.16
C LEU A 107 -2.06 -18.63 2.01
N LYS A 108 -2.04 -17.39 2.52
CA LYS A 108 -3.18 -16.83 3.25
C LYS A 108 -4.42 -16.74 2.40
N ARG A 109 -4.29 -16.38 1.12
CA ARG A 109 -5.41 -16.32 0.19
C ARG A 109 -6.01 -17.72 -0.03
N ALA A 110 -5.16 -18.72 -0.22
CA ALA A 110 -5.62 -20.11 -0.38
C ALA A 110 -6.36 -20.61 0.87
N ASP A 111 -5.85 -20.29 2.06
CA ASP A 111 -6.49 -20.63 3.33
C ASP A 111 -7.86 -19.94 3.48
N LEU A 112 -7.95 -18.66 3.13
CA LEU A 112 -9.21 -17.92 3.14
C LEU A 112 -10.21 -18.50 2.14
N ASP A 113 -9.78 -18.84 0.95
CA ASP A 113 -10.64 -19.45 -0.07
C ASP A 113 -11.19 -20.80 0.42
N ARG A 114 -10.37 -21.60 1.08
CA ARG A 114 -10.78 -22.88 1.68
C ARG A 114 -11.80 -22.65 2.77
N THR A 115 -11.54 -21.72 3.68
CA THR A 115 -12.47 -21.38 4.77
C THR A 115 -13.80 -20.87 4.25
N LEU A 116 -13.78 -20.03 3.23
CA LEU A 116 -15.00 -19.53 2.58
C LEU A 116 -15.80 -20.68 1.97
N LYS A 117 -15.13 -21.62 1.33
CA LYS A 117 -15.79 -22.80 0.75
C LYS A 117 -16.46 -23.64 1.83
N GLU A 118 -15.75 -23.92 2.92
CA GLU A 118 -16.29 -24.69 4.06
C GLU A 118 -17.51 -23.99 4.66
N LEU A 119 -17.45 -22.68 4.87
CA LEU A 119 -18.56 -21.91 5.41
C LEU A 119 -19.76 -21.90 4.46
N LYS A 120 -19.55 -21.79 3.17
CA LYS A 120 -20.62 -21.85 2.16
C LYS A 120 -21.27 -23.22 2.14
N ASP A 121 -20.50 -24.29 2.31
CA ASP A 121 -21.04 -25.65 2.40
C ASP A 121 -21.90 -25.81 3.66
N ILE A 122 -21.45 -25.32 4.81
CA ILE A 122 -22.22 -25.32 6.05
C ILE A 122 -23.50 -24.50 5.88
N ARG A 123 -23.41 -23.33 5.26
CA ARG A 123 -24.59 -22.49 4.96
C ARG A 123 -25.62 -23.26 4.14
N ALA A 124 -25.16 -23.94 3.10
CA ALA A 124 -26.04 -24.74 2.25
C ALA A 124 -26.70 -25.88 3.03
N GLN A 125 -25.96 -26.57 3.89
CA GLN A 125 -26.49 -27.64 4.74
C GLN A 125 -27.54 -27.13 5.72
N CYS A 126 -27.25 -25.98 6.37
CA CYS A 126 -28.20 -25.35 7.29
C CYS A 126 -29.48 -24.91 6.58
N SER A 127 -29.37 -24.28 5.42
CA SER A 127 -30.49 -23.82 4.61
C SER A 127 -31.38 -25.01 4.18
N GLU A 128 -30.75 -26.09 3.75
CA GLU A 128 -31.45 -27.31 3.35
C GLU A 128 -32.16 -27.97 4.54
N HIS A 129 -31.50 -28.01 5.70
CA HIS A 129 -32.07 -28.56 6.92
C HIS A 129 -33.31 -27.76 7.37
N LEU A 130 -33.23 -26.43 7.34
CA LEU A 130 -34.36 -25.56 7.67
C LEU A 130 -35.52 -25.75 6.68
N ARG A 131 -35.23 -25.88 5.39
CA ARG A 131 -36.22 -26.12 4.34
C ARG A 131 -36.92 -27.44 4.57
N ARG A 132 -36.23 -28.52 4.88
CA ARG A 132 -36.79 -29.85 5.16
C ARG A 132 -37.64 -29.85 6.41
N LYS A 133 -37.20 -29.20 7.50
CA LYS A 133 -38.00 -29.09 8.74
C LYS A 133 -39.28 -28.30 8.53
N SER A 134 -39.23 -27.23 7.76
CA SER A 134 -40.42 -26.46 7.40
C SER A 134 -41.39 -27.26 6.59
N SER A 135 -40.91 -28.09 5.66
CA SER A 135 -41.72 -29.01 4.85
C SER A 135 -42.23 -30.21 5.65
N GLY A 136 -41.40 -30.75 6.58
CA GLY A 136 -41.73 -31.88 7.43
C GLY A 136 -42.76 -31.57 8.50
N ARG A 137 -42.84 -30.33 8.98
CA ARG A 137 -43.91 -29.89 9.92
C ARG A 137 -45.27 -29.92 9.31
N ALA A 138 -45.38 -29.70 8.01
CA ALA A 138 -46.65 -29.77 7.29
C ALA A 138 -47.10 -31.20 7.04
N SER A 139 -46.23 -32.19 7.08
CA SER A 139 -46.57 -33.59 6.81
C SER A 139 -46.80 -34.47 8.06
N CYS A 140 -46.51 -33.96 9.26
CA CYS A 140 -46.72 -34.66 10.52
C CYS A 140 -48.05 -34.34 11.19
N GLU A 141 -48.86 -33.47 10.61
CA GLU A 141 -50.21 -33.16 11.03
C GLU A 141 -51.24 -33.84 10.10
#